data_cfa57cccba118ef4dd63e0950df06511
#
_entry.id   cfa57cccba118ef4dd63e0950df06511
#
_cell.length_a   1.000
_cell.length_b   1.000
_cell.length_c   1.000
_cell.angle_alpha   90.00
_cell.angle_beta   90.00
_cell.angle_gamma   90.00
#
_symmetry.space_group_name_H-M   'P 1'
#
loop_
_entity.id
_entity.type
_entity.pdbx_description
1 polymer ?
#
loop_
_entity_poly.entity_id
_entity_poly.type
_entity_poly.pdbx_seq_one_letter_code
_entity_poly.pdbx_strand_id
1 'polypeptide(L)'
;MAVLLITSRQTGRWVVPKGNLMLGKALYEAAAIEAEEEAGVRGTVLPISIGSFHYTKLLRGGGSVVAEVELFPLAVAEELPTWIEQHQRKRRWFTIAEAATAVDEVELGELIHRFGDGHGPRPGD
;
A
#
# COMPACT_ATOMS: atom_id res chain seq x y z
N MET A 1 9.19 -3.24 -14.10
CA MET A 1 8.75 -2.55 -12.88
C MET A 1 8.45 -3.57 -11.79
N ALA A 2 8.80 -3.26 -10.58
CA ALA A 2 8.49 -4.08 -9.42
C ALA A 2 7.74 -3.25 -8.40
N VAL A 3 6.88 -3.90 -7.61
CA VAL A 3 6.15 -3.26 -6.52
C VAL A 3 6.44 -3.97 -5.21
N LEU A 4 6.48 -3.21 -4.12
CA LEU A 4 6.74 -3.73 -2.79
C LEU A 4 5.42 -4.03 -2.10
N LEU A 5 5.30 -5.23 -1.57
CA LEU A 5 4.20 -5.61 -0.68
C LEU A 5 4.77 -5.99 0.67
N ILE A 6 3.89 -5.96 1.67
CA ILE A 6 4.20 -6.37 3.04
C ILE A 6 3.20 -7.41 3.50
N THR A 7 3.53 -8.14 4.56
CA THR A 7 2.59 -9.10 5.15
C THR A 7 1.69 -8.42 6.17
N SER A 8 0.44 -8.82 6.20
CA SER A 8 -0.52 -8.42 7.22
C SER A 8 -0.09 -9.00 8.58
N ARG A 9 -0.18 -8.20 9.64
CA ARG A 9 0.19 -8.66 10.99
C ARG A 9 -0.71 -9.76 11.51
N GLN A 10 -1.98 -9.77 11.10
CA GLN A 10 -2.97 -10.72 11.62
C GLN A 10 -3.01 -12.02 10.84
N THR A 11 -2.85 -11.95 9.52
CA THR A 11 -3.05 -13.12 8.65
C THR A 11 -1.80 -13.55 7.90
N GLY A 12 -0.77 -12.71 7.83
CA GLY A 12 0.44 -12.99 7.08
C GLY A 12 0.27 -12.92 5.57
N ARG A 13 -0.90 -12.51 5.06
CA ARG A 13 -1.13 -12.37 3.63
C ARG A 13 -0.48 -11.09 3.10
N TRP A 14 -0.23 -11.05 1.80
CA TRP A 14 0.41 -9.90 1.17
C TRP A 14 -0.59 -8.76 0.98
N VAL A 15 -0.17 -7.56 1.38
CA VAL A 15 -1.00 -6.35 1.33
C VAL A 15 -0.12 -5.14 0.98
N VAL A 16 -0.75 -4.02 0.67
CA VAL A 16 -0.05 -2.73 0.57
C VAL A 16 -0.01 -2.04 1.92
N PRO A 17 1.00 -1.19 2.18
CA PRO A 17 1.00 -0.34 3.37
C PRO A 17 -0.24 0.55 3.37
N LYS A 18 -0.91 0.64 4.50
CA LYS A 18 -2.11 1.46 4.66
C LYS A 18 -2.33 1.75 6.14
N GLY A 19 -3.02 2.83 6.42
CA GLY A 19 -3.32 3.21 7.79
C GLY A 19 -4.52 4.13 7.86
N ASN A 20 -4.70 4.74 9.02
CA ASN A 20 -5.82 5.63 9.29
C ASN A 20 -5.52 7.05 8.79
N LEU A 21 -6.58 7.85 8.67
CA LEU A 21 -6.43 9.28 8.42
C LEU A 21 -5.57 9.91 9.52
N MET A 22 -4.74 10.86 9.12
CA MET A 22 -3.89 11.61 10.06
C MET A 22 -4.32 13.06 10.04
N LEU A 23 -4.60 13.60 11.22
CA LEU A 23 -5.03 14.99 11.38
C LEU A 23 -3.94 15.93 10.84
N GLY A 24 -4.35 16.89 10.02
CA GLY A 24 -3.45 17.86 9.44
C GLY A 24 -2.61 17.36 8.28
N LYS A 25 -2.86 16.13 7.81
CA LYS A 25 -2.14 15.53 6.69
C LYS A 25 -3.08 15.24 5.53
N ALA A 26 -2.62 15.49 4.31
CA ALA A 26 -3.31 15.01 3.12
C ALA A 26 -3.18 13.48 3.04
N LEU A 27 -4.09 12.82 2.31
CA LEU A 27 -4.07 11.36 2.22
C LEU A 27 -2.76 10.82 1.66
N TYR A 28 -2.17 11.47 0.64
CA TYR A 28 -0.90 11.02 0.08
C TYR A 28 0.26 11.18 1.08
N GLU A 29 0.22 12.21 1.92
CA GLU A 29 1.22 12.41 2.97
C GLU A 29 1.13 11.32 4.03
N ALA A 30 -0.09 11.00 4.46
CA ALA A 30 -0.34 9.92 5.41
C ALA A 30 0.10 8.58 4.82
N ALA A 31 -0.16 8.34 3.53
CA ALA A 31 0.27 7.12 2.85
C ALA A 31 1.79 6.95 2.87
N ALA A 32 2.53 8.03 2.66
CA ALA A 32 4.00 7.99 2.70
C ALA A 32 4.52 7.67 4.11
N ILE A 33 3.88 8.23 5.14
CA ILE A 33 4.23 7.95 6.54
C ILE A 33 3.97 6.48 6.87
N GLU A 34 2.81 5.95 6.47
CA GLU A 34 2.49 4.54 6.70
C GLU A 34 3.46 3.61 5.96
N ALA A 35 3.87 3.96 4.75
CA ALA A 35 4.85 3.17 4.01
C ALA A 35 6.18 3.10 4.75
N GLU A 36 6.62 4.18 5.38
CA GLU A 36 7.85 4.18 6.17
C GLU A 36 7.69 3.33 7.43
N GLU A 37 6.60 3.52 8.18
CA GLU A 37 6.38 2.81 9.43
C GLU A 37 6.17 1.30 9.23
N GLU A 38 5.40 0.92 8.21
CA GLU A 38 5.03 -0.47 7.98
C GLU A 38 6.03 -1.23 7.10
N ALA A 39 6.59 -0.57 6.10
CA ALA A 39 7.45 -1.21 5.11
C ALA A 39 8.91 -0.74 5.13
N GLY A 40 9.22 0.31 5.88
CA GLY A 40 10.59 0.80 5.97
C GLY A 40 11.12 1.38 4.68
N VAL A 41 10.29 2.10 3.93
CA VAL A 41 10.69 2.72 2.66
C VAL A 41 10.42 4.22 2.68
N ARG A 42 11.28 4.94 1.98
CA ARG A 42 11.15 6.38 1.74
C ARG A 42 11.31 6.66 0.26
N GLY A 43 10.65 7.71 -0.20
CA GLY A 43 10.78 8.12 -1.59
C GLY A 43 9.85 9.28 -1.89
N THR A 44 9.48 9.42 -3.16
CA THR A 44 8.59 10.47 -3.63
C THR A 44 7.20 9.90 -3.84
N VAL A 45 6.23 10.38 -3.06
CA VAL A 45 4.83 9.99 -3.22
C VAL A 45 4.17 10.96 -4.21
N LEU A 46 3.38 10.41 -5.14
CA LEU A 46 2.57 11.24 -6.04
C LEU A 46 1.26 11.62 -5.35
N PRO A 47 0.82 12.87 -5.47
CA PRO A 47 -0.37 13.35 -4.76
C PRO A 47 -1.69 12.94 -5.41
N ILE A 48 -1.67 12.22 -6.52
CA ILE A 48 -2.86 11.81 -7.26
C ILE A 48 -3.06 10.31 -7.09
N SER A 49 -4.24 9.92 -6.58
CA SER A 49 -4.63 8.53 -6.40
C SER A 49 -4.72 7.80 -7.74
N ILE A 50 -4.32 6.54 -7.77
CA ILE A 50 -4.54 5.67 -8.93
C ILE A 50 -5.88 4.93 -8.85
N GLY A 51 -6.61 5.12 -7.76
CA GLY A 51 -7.91 4.51 -7.52
C GLY A 51 -8.05 4.07 -6.09
N SER A 52 -9.18 3.48 -5.77
CA SER A 52 -9.45 2.97 -4.43
C SER A 52 -9.85 1.50 -4.47
N PHE A 53 -9.67 0.84 -3.34
CA PHE A 53 -10.14 -0.53 -3.16
C PHE A 53 -10.72 -0.68 -1.77
N HIS A 54 -11.50 -1.74 -1.57
CA HIS A 54 -12.14 -2.02 -0.29
C HIS A 54 -11.54 -3.28 0.32
N TYR A 55 -11.44 -3.29 1.63
CA TYR A 55 -11.03 -4.49 2.36
C TYR A 55 -11.80 -4.59 3.66
N THR A 56 -11.88 -5.80 4.20
CA THR A 56 -12.53 -6.04 5.49
C THR A 56 -11.53 -5.78 6.60
N LYS A 57 -11.81 -4.77 7.42
CA LYS A 57 -10.99 -4.41 8.57
C LYS A 57 -11.56 -5.08 9.80
N LEU A 58 -10.74 -5.89 10.46
CA LEU A 58 -11.12 -6.54 11.72
C LEU A 58 -11.00 -5.52 12.85
N LEU A 59 -12.02 -5.47 13.70
CA LEU A 59 -12.07 -4.54 14.83
C LEU A 59 -11.58 -5.20 16.09
N ARG A 60 -10.96 -4.39 16.96
CA ARG A 60 -10.58 -4.83 18.30
C ARG A 60 -11.86 -5.15 19.06
N GLY A 61 -11.91 -6.33 19.71
CA GLY A 61 -13.08 -6.78 20.45
C GLY A 61 -14.10 -7.55 19.62
N GLY A 62 -13.82 -7.79 18.35
CA GLY A 62 -14.67 -8.57 17.46
C GLY A 62 -15.42 -7.72 16.45
N GLY A 63 -15.98 -8.39 15.43
CA GLY A 63 -16.67 -7.72 14.36
C GLY A 63 -15.72 -7.17 13.29
N SER A 64 -16.30 -6.62 12.24
CA SER A 64 -15.53 -6.08 11.12
C SER A 64 -16.28 -4.95 10.44
N VAL A 65 -15.55 -4.13 9.71
CA VAL A 65 -16.10 -3.08 8.85
C VAL A 65 -15.42 -3.14 7.50
N VAL A 66 -16.11 -2.67 6.46
CA VAL A 66 -15.50 -2.49 5.14
C VAL A 66 -14.85 -1.12 5.13
N ALA A 67 -13.56 -1.09 4.84
CA ALA A 67 -12.79 0.15 4.74
C ALA A 67 -12.42 0.41 3.29
N GLU A 68 -12.45 1.68 2.89
CA GLU A 68 -11.99 2.12 1.58
C GLU A 68 -10.61 2.73 1.69
N VAL A 69 -9.71 2.36 0.78
CA VAL A 69 -8.33 2.85 0.75
C VAL A 69 -8.06 3.47 -0.61
N GLU A 70 -7.63 4.73 -0.63
CA GLU A 70 -7.07 5.34 -1.83
C GLU A 70 -5.60 4.98 -1.95
N LEU A 71 -5.19 4.58 -3.15
CA LEU A 71 -3.85 4.09 -3.42
C LEU A 71 -3.04 5.17 -4.12
N PHE A 72 -1.89 5.51 -3.55
CA PHE A 72 -0.96 6.51 -4.09
C PHE A 72 0.35 5.86 -4.48
N PRO A 73 0.90 6.15 -5.68
CA PRO A 73 2.21 5.62 -6.05
C PRO A 73 3.31 6.27 -5.22
N LEU A 74 4.26 5.48 -4.78
CA LEU A 74 5.47 5.94 -4.10
C LEU A 74 6.67 5.38 -4.85
N ALA A 75 7.49 6.27 -5.42
CA ALA A 75 8.76 5.88 -6.02
C ALA A 75 9.78 5.70 -4.90
N VAL A 76 10.14 4.46 -4.61
CA VAL A 76 11.04 4.14 -3.49
C VAL A 76 12.47 4.55 -3.86
N ALA A 77 13.05 5.43 -3.04
CA ALA A 77 14.42 5.86 -3.18
C ALA A 77 15.33 5.17 -2.16
N GLU A 78 14.79 4.75 -1.03
CA GLU A 78 15.57 4.20 0.06
C GLU A 78 14.79 3.09 0.78
N GLU A 79 15.47 1.97 1.02
CA GLU A 79 14.98 0.91 1.89
C GLU A 79 15.76 0.96 3.20
N LEU A 80 15.03 1.22 4.29
CA LEU A 80 15.66 1.37 5.60
C LEU A 80 16.06 0.01 6.16
N PRO A 81 17.24 -0.11 6.82
CA PRO A 81 17.64 -1.36 7.46
C PRO A 81 16.81 -1.67 8.71
N THR A 82 16.22 -0.65 9.33
CA THR A 82 15.34 -0.80 10.51
C THR A 82 14.16 0.15 10.37
N TRP A 83 12.99 -0.28 10.81
CA TRP A 83 11.79 0.55 10.80
C TRP A 83 10.82 0.09 11.89
N ILE A 84 9.79 0.89 12.18
CA ILE A 84 8.90 0.70 13.33
C ILE A 84 8.29 -0.71 13.38
N GLU A 85 7.71 -1.20 12.28
CA GLU A 85 7.02 -2.50 12.27
C GLU A 85 7.87 -3.63 11.68
N GLN A 86 9.19 -3.47 11.67
CA GLN A 86 10.13 -4.42 11.08
C GLN A 86 9.94 -5.86 11.56
N HIS A 87 9.71 -6.05 12.85
CA HIS A 87 9.59 -7.39 13.43
C HIS A 87 8.18 -7.97 13.36
N GLN A 88 7.24 -7.19 12.82
CA GLN A 88 5.84 -7.59 12.72
C GLN A 88 5.43 -7.92 11.28
N ARG A 89 6.27 -7.57 10.30
CA ARG A 89 5.94 -7.70 8.88
C ARG A 89 7.17 -8.12 8.10
N LYS A 90 6.92 -8.89 7.01
CA LYS A 90 7.92 -9.12 5.98
C LYS A 90 7.64 -8.13 4.84
N ARG A 91 8.69 -7.72 4.12
CA ARG A 91 8.55 -6.93 2.90
C ARG A 91 9.24 -7.66 1.76
N ARG A 92 8.68 -7.52 0.56
CA ARG A 92 9.23 -8.19 -0.61
C ARG A 92 8.83 -7.46 -1.88
N TRP A 93 9.75 -7.43 -2.83
CA TRP A 93 9.49 -6.90 -4.17
C TRP A 93 8.89 -7.99 -5.04
N PHE A 94 7.85 -7.62 -5.80
CA PHE A 94 7.13 -8.50 -6.71
C PHE A 94 7.14 -7.90 -8.10
N THR A 95 7.08 -8.73 -9.15
CA THR A 95 6.70 -8.23 -10.46
C THR A 95 5.24 -7.78 -10.40
N ILE A 96 4.82 -6.97 -11.36
CA ILE A 96 3.41 -6.51 -11.42
C ILE A 96 2.46 -7.71 -11.42
N ALA A 97 2.71 -8.70 -12.27
CA ALA A 97 1.84 -9.88 -12.37
C ALA A 97 1.80 -10.67 -11.07
N GLU A 98 2.94 -10.87 -10.42
CA GLU A 98 3.01 -11.57 -9.14
C GLU A 98 2.27 -10.82 -8.05
N ALA A 99 2.47 -9.49 -7.96
CA ALA A 99 1.83 -8.67 -6.96
C ALA A 99 0.31 -8.69 -7.10
N ALA A 100 -0.19 -8.55 -8.33
CA ALA A 100 -1.63 -8.54 -8.59
C ALA A 100 -2.28 -9.87 -8.21
N THR A 101 -1.56 -10.98 -8.32
CA THR A 101 -2.04 -12.31 -7.94
C THR A 101 -1.90 -12.57 -6.44
N ALA A 102 -0.89 -11.97 -5.81
CA ALA A 102 -0.58 -12.21 -4.40
C ALA A 102 -1.58 -11.58 -3.43
N VAL A 103 -2.21 -10.46 -3.83
CA VAL A 103 -3.19 -9.78 -2.98
C VAL A 103 -4.57 -10.44 -3.10
N ASP A 104 -5.34 -10.43 -2.01
CA ASP A 104 -6.66 -11.05 -1.97
C ASP A 104 -7.75 -10.18 -2.62
N GLU A 105 -7.65 -8.86 -2.49
CA GLU A 105 -8.65 -7.95 -3.00
C GLU A 105 -8.56 -7.83 -4.53
N VAL A 106 -9.65 -8.20 -5.21
CA VAL A 106 -9.72 -8.16 -6.68
C VAL A 106 -9.49 -6.74 -7.20
N GLU A 107 -10.11 -5.76 -6.56
CA GLU A 107 -9.94 -4.35 -6.93
C GLU A 107 -8.47 -3.91 -6.86
N LEU A 108 -7.76 -4.31 -5.79
CA LEU A 108 -6.35 -3.97 -5.62
C LEU A 108 -5.50 -4.62 -6.71
N GLY A 109 -5.76 -5.88 -7.03
CA GLY A 109 -5.06 -6.57 -8.11
C GLY A 109 -5.24 -5.85 -9.45
N GLU A 110 -6.45 -5.40 -9.74
CA GLU A 110 -6.74 -4.64 -10.96
C GLU A 110 -6.00 -3.30 -10.99
N LEU A 111 -5.96 -2.59 -9.87
CA LEU A 111 -5.21 -1.33 -9.76
C LEU A 111 -3.71 -1.53 -10.00
N ILE A 112 -3.15 -2.60 -9.45
CA ILE A 112 -1.75 -2.93 -9.64
C ILE A 112 -1.47 -3.21 -11.13
N HIS A 113 -2.30 -4.00 -11.79
CA HIS A 113 -2.16 -4.27 -13.23
C HIS A 113 -2.21 -2.99 -14.06
N ARG A 114 -3.21 -2.15 -13.82
CA ARG A 114 -3.37 -0.90 -14.55
C ARG A 114 -2.19 0.04 -14.35
N PHE A 115 -1.69 0.12 -13.15
CA PHE A 115 -0.51 0.93 -12.84
C PHE A 115 0.72 0.40 -13.58
N GLY A 116 0.92 -0.90 -13.60
CA GLY A 116 2.02 -1.53 -14.33
C GLY A 116 1.95 -1.32 -15.84
N ASP A 117 0.72 -1.20 -16.38
CA ASP A 117 0.49 -0.94 -17.81
C ASP A 117 0.57 0.55 -18.16
N GLY A 118 0.94 1.39 -17.19
CA GLY A 118 1.05 2.82 -17.42
C GLY A 118 -0.27 3.58 -17.34
N HIS A 119 -1.31 3.00 -16.75
CA HIS A 119 -2.61 3.64 -16.55
C HIS A 119 -2.72 4.37 -15.19
N GLY A 120 -1.58 4.58 -14.51
CA GLY A 120 -1.52 5.37 -13.30
C GLY A 120 -1.59 6.87 -13.60
N PRO A 121 -1.55 7.72 -12.55
CA PRO A 121 -1.61 9.17 -12.74
C PRO A 121 -0.36 9.66 -13.47
N ARG A 122 -0.58 10.59 -14.43
CA ARG A 122 0.48 11.20 -15.21
C ARG A 122 0.25 12.70 -15.30
N PRO A 123 1.33 13.50 -15.32
CA PRO A 123 1.18 14.94 -15.53
C PRO A 123 0.46 15.22 -16.84
N GLY A 124 -0.59 16.03 -16.81
CA GLY A 124 -1.33 16.44 -17.99
C GLY A 124 -2.39 15.48 -18.50
N ASP A 125 -2.59 14.37 -17.83
CA ASP A 125 -3.67 13.42 -18.17
C ASP A 125 -5.00 13.84 -17.54
#